data_3f1398e691768c5ad6b53dcf7b188d30
#
_entry.id   3f1398e691768c5ad6b53dcf7b188d30
#
_cell.length_a   1.000
_cell.length_b   1.000
_cell.length_c   1.000
_cell.angle_alpha   90.00
_cell.angle_beta   90.00
_cell.angle_gamma   90.00
#
_symmetry.space_group_name_H-M   'P 1'
#
loop_
_entity.id
_entity.type
_entity.pdbx_description
1 polymer ?
#
loop_
_entity_poly.entity_id
_entity_poly.type
_entity_poly.pdbx_seq_one_letter_code
_entity_poly.pdbx_strand_id
1 'polypeptide(L)'
;MDQTWFKLQNGSDVRGVALDGVVDEPVTLTPEIVRPIGFAFAQWLSEKKGIPVSELNVAVGHDSRLSADRIKTAVFQGLERAGCTKLADSGLSSTPAMFMATVFENYAFDGSIMLTASHLPFNRNGLKFFTRDGGLEKQDIKKILTIATETGRFDAPPVSNVRRINLMDDYAASLVAAVRKGAGQGDTPLAGLKIIVDAGNGAGGYFVGNVLQPLGADTTGSQFLEPDGRFPNHIPNPENKEAMDAIITAVQNNKADLGIIFDTDVDRAGAVDQNGRPINRNRFIALMASIVLEEHPGSVIVTDSVTSTGLKYWIEEKLGGVHHRFKRGYKNVINESIRLNKEGKESWLAMETSGHGALKENYFLDDGAYLIAKILTKAAQLHAAGKGGVDRLVAGLPEPAEAREYRAKIRTEDFDTYGDNVLKEFERFVADEPGWSLTPNNYEGVHVTVDADHGNGWVLLRKSLHDPVLPLNIESEETGGVSKITERLHTFLSRFDQLDLPDMI
;
A
#
# COMPACT_ATOMS: atom_id res chain seq x y z
N MET A 1 8.63 -11.48 30.80
CA MET A 1 7.48 -10.84 30.13
C MET A 1 6.98 -11.80 29.07
N ASP A 2 5.68 -11.97 28.98
CA ASP A 2 5.07 -12.76 27.89
C ASP A 2 5.34 -12.05 26.55
N GLN A 3 6.09 -12.70 25.66
CA GLN A 3 6.48 -12.11 24.38
C GLN A 3 5.39 -12.25 23.29
N THR A 4 4.24 -12.82 23.65
CA THR A 4 3.15 -13.14 22.71
C THR A 4 2.71 -11.92 21.91
N TRP A 5 2.54 -10.77 22.56
CA TRP A 5 2.10 -9.54 21.89
C TRP A 5 3.13 -8.96 20.92
N PHE A 6 4.43 -9.01 21.27
CA PHE A 6 5.48 -8.44 20.39
C PHE A 6 5.64 -9.21 19.08
N LYS A 7 5.29 -10.50 19.05
CA LYS A 7 5.27 -11.31 17.81
C LYS A 7 4.19 -10.85 16.82
N LEU A 8 3.20 -10.07 17.27
CA LEU A 8 2.15 -9.51 16.43
C LEU A 8 2.56 -8.19 15.77
N GLN A 9 3.69 -7.60 16.15
CA GLN A 9 4.15 -6.38 15.52
C GLN A 9 4.58 -6.65 14.07
N ASN A 10 3.92 -5.99 13.12
CA ASN A 10 4.27 -6.04 11.70
C ASN A 10 4.45 -4.59 11.21
N GLY A 11 5.69 -4.10 11.31
CA GLY A 11 5.98 -2.70 11.01
C GLY A 11 5.21 -1.73 11.90
N SER A 12 4.36 -0.92 11.28
CA SER A 12 3.48 0.06 11.92
C SER A 12 2.06 -0.48 12.23
N ASP A 13 1.86 -1.79 12.08
CA ASP A 13 0.59 -2.46 12.30
C ASP A 13 0.73 -3.58 13.34
N VAL A 14 -0.42 -4.07 13.81
CA VAL A 14 -0.53 -5.35 14.52
C VAL A 14 -1.15 -6.37 13.57
N ARG A 15 -0.53 -7.53 13.35
CA ARG A 15 -1.07 -8.58 12.47
C ARG A 15 -0.88 -9.96 13.08
N GLY A 16 -1.81 -10.89 12.77
CA GLY A 16 -1.71 -12.26 13.24
C GLY A 16 -2.68 -13.20 12.52
N VAL A 17 -2.60 -14.48 12.85
CA VAL A 17 -3.55 -15.50 12.42
C VAL A 17 -4.81 -15.36 13.27
N ALA A 18 -5.93 -15.02 12.65
CA ALA A 18 -7.20 -14.78 13.32
C ALA A 18 -8.19 -15.95 13.19
N LEU A 19 -8.02 -16.81 12.18
CA LEU A 19 -8.87 -17.98 11.95
C LEU A 19 -8.00 -19.22 11.78
N ASP A 20 -8.52 -20.35 12.23
CA ASP A 20 -7.97 -21.67 11.97
C ASP A 20 -8.23 -22.10 10.49
N GLY A 21 -7.55 -23.14 10.05
CA GLY A 21 -7.78 -23.76 8.73
C GLY A 21 -6.58 -23.78 7.79
N VAL A 22 -5.42 -23.26 8.23
CA VAL A 22 -4.16 -23.38 7.50
C VAL A 22 -3.18 -24.20 8.33
N VAL A 23 -2.62 -25.24 7.72
CA VAL A 23 -1.67 -26.15 8.38
C VAL A 23 -0.44 -25.37 8.84
N ASP A 24 0.03 -25.65 10.05
CA ASP A 24 1.19 -25.02 10.69
C ASP A 24 1.05 -23.50 10.98
N GLU A 25 -0.16 -22.96 10.86
CA GLU A 25 -0.46 -21.57 11.23
C GLU A 25 -1.44 -21.51 12.42
N PRO A 26 -0.97 -21.63 13.67
CA PRO A 26 -1.85 -21.54 14.84
C PRO A 26 -2.44 -20.13 15.00
N VAL A 27 -3.67 -20.06 15.52
CA VAL A 27 -4.34 -18.78 15.79
C VAL A 27 -3.59 -17.99 16.85
N THR A 28 -3.16 -16.79 16.52
CA THR A 28 -2.39 -15.88 17.38
C THR A 28 -3.12 -14.59 17.72
N LEU A 29 -4.07 -14.16 16.88
CA LEU A 29 -4.87 -12.95 17.06
C LEU A 29 -6.28 -13.31 17.57
N THR A 30 -6.34 -13.66 18.86
CA THR A 30 -7.59 -14.02 19.54
C THR A 30 -8.21 -12.82 20.26
N PRO A 31 -9.52 -12.86 20.62
CA PRO A 31 -10.14 -11.81 21.44
C PRO A 31 -9.40 -11.52 22.75
N GLU A 32 -8.83 -12.53 23.41
CA GLU A 32 -8.06 -12.40 24.65
C GLU A 32 -6.76 -11.63 24.46
N ILE A 33 -6.18 -11.70 23.27
CA ILE A 33 -4.98 -10.95 22.87
C ILE A 33 -5.34 -9.54 22.41
N VAL A 34 -6.47 -9.37 21.72
CA VAL A 34 -6.90 -8.09 21.13
C VAL A 34 -7.45 -7.11 22.18
N ARG A 35 -8.16 -7.60 23.21
CA ARG A 35 -8.70 -6.72 24.26
C ARG A 35 -7.62 -5.85 24.93
N PRO A 36 -6.50 -6.40 25.41
CA PRO A 36 -5.39 -5.58 25.93
C PRO A 36 -4.82 -4.58 24.93
N ILE A 37 -4.84 -4.90 23.63
CA ILE A 37 -4.37 -3.97 22.57
C ILE A 37 -5.34 -2.78 22.44
N GLY A 38 -6.66 -3.02 22.45
CA GLY A 38 -7.65 -1.95 22.46
C GLY A 38 -7.55 -1.06 23.69
N PHE A 39 -7.37 -1.66 24.88
CA PHE A 39 -7.10 -0.94 26.12
C PHE A 39 -5.84 -0.07 26.01
N ALA A 40 -4.75 -0.67 25.55
CA ALA A 40 -3.45 -0.02 25.41
C ALA A 40 -3.49 1.15 24.41
N PHE A 41 -4.22 1.00 23.31
CA PHE A 41 -4.41 2.10 22.35
C PHE A 41 -5.10 3.30 22.99
N ALA A 42 -6.17 3.10 23.78
CA ALA A 42 -6.83 4.20 24.48
C ALA A 42 -5.88 4.91 25.48
N GLN A 43 -5.06 4.15 26.23
CA GLN A 43 -4.07 4.72 27.14
C GLN A 43 -2.99 5.52 26.39
N TRP A 44 -2.44 4.93 25.33
CA TRP A 44 -1.45 5.59 24.48
C TRP A 44 -2.02 6.87 23.86
N LEU A 45 -3.26 6.84 23.35
CA LEU A 45 -3.90 7.98 22.71
C LEU A 45 -4.19 9.11 23.72
N SER A 46 -4.65 8.74 24.92
CA SER A 46 -4.86 9.69 26.04
C SER A 46 -3.58 10.41 26.40
N GLU A 47 -2.47 9.69 26.53
CA GLU A 47 -1.17 10.27 26.82
C GLU A 47 -0.70 11.18 25.67
N LYS A 48 -0.81 10.73 24.44
CA LYS A 48 -0.41 11.50 23.24
C LYS A 48 -1.21 12.81 23.10
N LYS A 49 -2.50 12.77 23.42
CA LYS A 49 -3.41 13.92 23.33
C LYS A 49 -3.39 14.82 24.57
N GLY A 50 -2.95 14.30 25.70
CA GLY A 50 -2.99 15.00 27.00
C GLY A 50 -4.41 15.19 27.54
N ILE A 51 -5.38 14.29 27.21
CA ILE A 51 -6.76 14.32 27.67
C ILE A 51 -7.15 12.99 28.33
N PRO A 52 -8.10 13.00 29.30
CA PRO A 52 -8.58 11.76 29.91
C PRO A 52 -9.14 10.77 28.89
N VAL A 53 -8.98 9.47 29.13
CA VAL A 53 -9.53 8.41 28.28
C VAL A 53 -11.05 8.55 28.08
N SER A 54 -11.78 8.99 29.11
CA SER A 54 -13.23 9.19 29.07
C SER A 54 -13.69 10.31 28.11
N GLU A 55 -12.77 11.18 27.69
CA GLU A 55 -13.05 12.25 26.74
C GLU A 55 -12.72 11.85 25.29
N LEU A 56 -11.93 10.79 25.11
CA LEU A 56 -11.53 10.30 23.79
C LEU A 56 -12.76 9.88 22.96
N ASN A 57 -12.74 10.24 21.68
CA ASN A 57 -13.68 9.84 20.66
C ASN A 57 -12.96 8.90 19.67
N VAL A 58 -13.35 7.60 19.61
CA VAL A 58 -12.64 6.58 18.83
C VAL A 58 -13.57 5.85 17.89
N ALA A 59 -13.18 5.72 16.62
CA ALA A 59 -13.90 4.94 15.63
C ALA A 59 -13.19 3.60 15.33
N VAL A 60 -13.99 2.57 15.03
CA VAL A 60 -13.49 1.26 14.56
C VAL A 60 -14.25 0.86 13.31
N GLY A 61 -13.51 0.44 12.27
CA GLY A 61 -14.06 -0.12 11.05
C GLY A 61 -13.30 -1.38 10.64
N HIS A 62 -13.78 -2.07 9.63
CA HIS A 62 -13.18 -3.33 9.18
C HIS A 62 -13.37 -3.54 7.67
N ASP A 63 -12.49 -4.35 7.08
CA ASP A 63 -12.65 -4.87 5.72
C ASP A 63 -13.59 -6.10 5.66
N SER A 64 -13.59 -6.83 4.55
CA SER A 64 -14.47 -7.98 4.33
C SER A 64 -14.11 -9.25 5.11
N ARG A 65 -13.04 -9.27 5.90
CA ARG A 65 -12.50 -10.47 6.55
C ARG A 65 -13.48 -11.12 7.53
N LEU A 66 -13.61 -12.45 7.46
CA LEU A 66 -14.56 -13.24 8.27
C LEU A 66 -14.37 -13.09 9.79
N SER A 67 -13.18 -12.78 10.25
CA SER A 67 -12.88 -12.58 11.67
C SER A 67 -13.23 -11.18 12.19
N ALA A 68 -13.68 -10.26 11.33
CA ALA A 68 -13.84 -8.84 11.63
C ALA A 68 -14.74 -8.59 12.85
N ASP A 69 -15.95 -9.13 12.91
CA ASP A 69 -16.90 -8.86 14.01
C ASP A 69 -16.37 -9.34 15.37
N ARG A 70 -15.72 -10.50 15.39
CA ARG A 70 -15.12 -11.05 16.61
C ARG A 70 -13.98 -10.16 17.13
N ILE A 71 -13.10 -9.73 16.25
CA ILE A 71 -11.96 -8.86 16.57
C ILE A 71 -12.47 -7.46 16.95
N LYS A 72 -13.44 -6.90 16.22
CA LYS A 72 -14.06 -5.60 16.49
C LYS A 72 -14.68 -5.56 17.91
N THR A 73 -15.43 -6.59 18.26
CA THR A 73 -16.01 -6.71 19.60
C THR A 73 -14.92 -6.67 20.67
N ALA A 74 -13.82 -7.40 20.47
CA ALA A 74 -12.70 -7.41 21.42
C ALA A 74 -12.00 -6.05 21.53
N VAL A 75 -11.85 -5.32 20.41
CA VAL A 75 -11.32 -3.95 20.43
C VAL A 75 -12.21 -3.03 21.26
N PHE A 76 -13.53 -3.04 21.03
CA PHE A 76 -14.46 -2.22 21.82
C PHE A 76 -14.43 -2.57 23.31
N GLN A 77 -14.37 -3.86 23.66
CA GLN A 77 -14.22 -4.29 25.05
C GLN A 77 -12.95 -3.72 25.71
N GLY A 78 -11.85 -3.69 24.97
CA GLY A 78 -10.59 -3.10 25.43
C GLY A 78 -10.70 -1.59 25.64
N LEU A 79 -11.28 -0.87 24.68
CA LEU A 79 -11.50 0.58 24.74
C LEU A 79 -12.42 0.95 25.93
N GLU A 80 -13.55 0.26 26.10
CA GLU A 80 -14.46 0.49 27.23
C GLU A 80 -13.78 0.16 28.58
N ARG A 81 -13.02 -0.92 28.66
CA ARG A 81 -12.26 -1.26 29.87
C ARG A 81 -11.26 -0.19 30.28
N ALA A 82 -10.67 0.52 29.31
CA ALA A 82 -9.81 1.66 29.55
C ALA A 82 -10.57 2.91 30.04
N GLY A 83 -11.88 2.94 29.88
CA GLY A 83 -12.74 4.07 30.25
C GLY A 83 -13.17 4.96 29.09
N CYS A 84 -12.93 4.54 27.84
CA CYS A 84 -13.42 5.26 26.66
C CYS A 84 -14.94 5.06 26.50
N THR A 85 -15.70 6.16 26.46
CA THR A 85 -17.16 6.12 26.42
C THR A 85 -17.78 6.61 25.11
N LYS A 86 -16.98 7.26 24.24
CA LYS A 86 -17.42 7.79 22.96
C LYS A 86 -16.88 6.92 21.82
N LEU A 87 -17.57 5.80 21.58
CA LEU A 87 -17.16 4.80 20.61
C LEU A 87 -18.08 4.81 19.38
N ALA A 88 -17.51 4.61 18.21
CA ALA A 88 -18.24 4.52 16.95
C ALA A 88 -17.83 3.28 16.13
N ASP A 89 -18.82 2.60 15.56
CA ASP A 89 -18.69 1.50 14.61
C ASP A 89 -18.99 2.02 13.19
N SER A 90 -17.99 2.03 12.33
CA SER A 90 -18.13 2.38 10.92
C SER A 90 -18.59 1.18 10.06
N GLY A 91 -18.59 -0.02 10.62
CA GLY A 91 -18.89 -1.24 9.86
C GLY A 91 -17.84 -1.55 8.80
N LEU A 92 -18.30 -2.07 7.65
CA LEU A 92 -17.43 -2.31 6.48
C LEU A 92 -16.88 -0.97 5.99
N SER A 93 -15.56 -0.85 5.96
CA SER A 93 -14.85 0.39 5.66
C SER A 93 -13.57 0.13 4.88
N SER A 94 -13.04 1.18 4.28
CA SER A 94 -11.70 1.16 3.70
C SER A 94 -10.69 1.77 4.68
N THR A 95 -9.43 1.38 4.53
CA THR A 95 -8.31 1.96 5.32
C THR A 95 -8.23 3.49 5.19
N PRO A 96 -8.29 4.08 3.98
CA PRO A 96 -8.28 5.53 3.86
C PRO A 96 -9.50 6.21 4.50
N ALA A 97 -10.69 5.63 4.42
CA ALA A 97 -11.87 6.19 5.08
C ALA A 97 -11.68 6.25 6.61
N MET A 98 -11.09 5.21 7.20
CA MET A 98 -10.83 5.20 8.65
C MET A 98 -9.82 6.26 9.09
N PHE A 99 -8.83 6.60 8.26
CA PHE A 99 -8.00 7.78 8.52
C PHE A 99 -8.84 9.06 8.40
N MET A 100 -9.65 9.21 7.34
CA MET A 100 -10.46 10.40 7.12
C MET A 100 -11.49 10.65 8.24
N ALA A 101 -11.88 9.61 8.99
CA ALA A 101 -12.69 9.78 10.22
C ALA A 101 -12.01 10.69 11.25
N THR A 102 -10.68 10.77 11.27
CA THR A 102 -9.93 11.67 12.16
C THR A 102 -9.79 13.09 11.60
N VAL A 103 -10.05 13.28 10.31
CA VAL A 103 -9.85 14.54 9.56
C VAL A 103 -11.17 15.28 9.30
N PHE A 104 -12.22 14.57 8.89
CA PHE A 104 -13.52 15.17 8.59
C PHE A 104 -14.10 15.87 9.82
N GLU A 105 -14.50 17.14 9.65
CA GLU A 105 -14.97 17.99 10.74
C GLU A 105 -16.22 17.46 11.45
N ASN A 106 -17.14 16.80 10.71
CA ASN A 106 -18.35 16.18 11.25
C ASN A 106 -18.07 14.93 12.11
N TYR A 107 -16.89 14.36 12.03
CA TYR A 107 -16.45 13.21 12.82
C TYR A 107 -15.36 13.60 13.83
N ALA A 108 -14.26 14.12 13.37
CA ALA A 108 -13.11 14.61 14.16
C ALA A 108 -12.71 13.66 15.30
N PHE A 109 -12.64 12.34 15.00
CA PHE A 109 -12.23 11.35 15.99
C PHE A 109 -10.79 11.59 16.42
N ASP A 110 -10.52 11.40 17.71
CA ASP A 110 -9.16 11.49 18.26
C ASP A 110 -8.23 10.41 17.73
N GLY A 111 -8.81 9.25 17.48
CA GLY A 111 -8.15 8.14 16.83
C GLY A 111 -9.14 7.19 16.17
N SER A 112 -8.64 6.39 15.22
CA SER A 112 -9.43 5.34 14.60
C SER A 112 -8.62 4.05 14.45
N ILE A 113 -9.33 2.93 14.36
CA ILE A 113 -8.75 1.59 14.19
C ILE A 113 -9.39 0.95 12.98
N MET A 114 -8.57 0.53 12.02
CA MET A 114 -8.99 -0.29 10.89
C MET A 114 -8.60 -1.75 11.11
N LEU A 115 -9.58 -2.64 11.05
CA LEU A 115 -9.36 -4.08 11.13
C LEU A 115 -9.16 -4.63 9.73
N THR A 116 -7.92 -4.98 9.42
CA THR A 116 -7.50 -5.48 8.11
C THR A 116 -6.17 -6.21 8.20
N ALA A 117 -5.92 -7.09 7.26
CA ALA A 117 -4.59 -7.62 6.99
C ALA A 117 -4.20 -7.38 5.52
N SER A 118 -4.80 -6.34 4.87
CA SER A 118 -4.56 -6.03 3.47
C SER A 118 -4.78 -7.28 2.59
N HIS A 119 -3.89 -7.59 1.67
CA HIS A 119 -3.96 -8.72 0.75
C HIS A 119 -3.57 -10.10 1.32
N LEU A 120 -3.28 -10.19 2.63
CA LEU A 120 -2.89 -11.46 3.25
C LEU A 120 -4.05 -12.48 3.21
N PRO A 121 -3.77 -13.80 3.30
CA PRO A 121 -4.77 -14.85 3.22
C PRO A 121 -5.96 -14.68 4.17
N PHE A 122 -7.05 -15.40 3.90
CA PHE A 122 -8.35 -15.30 4.60
C PHE A 122 -8.27 -15.48 6.12
N ASN A 123 -7.30 -16.27 6.59
CA ASN A 123 -7.10 -16.58 8.00
C ASN A 123 -6.36 -15.50 8.79
N ARG A 124 -5.81 -14.50 8.11
CA ARG A 124 -5.10 -13.37 8.74
C ARG A 124 -6.05 -12.22 9.05
N ASN A 125 -5.72 -11.45 10.08
CA ASN A 125 -6.30 -10.14 10.34
C ASN A 125 -5.27 -9.29 11.10
N GLY A 126 -5.62 -8.01 11.33
CA GLY A 126 -4.74 -7.08 12.00
C GLY A 126 -5.47 -5.81 12.41
N LEU A 127 -4.70 -4.90 12.99
CA LEU A 127 -5.15 -3.58 13.40
C LEU A 127 -4.18 -2.54 12.87
N LYS A 128 -4.69 -1.61 12.07
CA LYS A 128 -4.03 -0.36 11.70
C LYS A 128 -4.62 0.76 12.55
N PHE A 129 -3.79 1.67 13.03
CA PHE A 129 -4.19 2.73 13.93
C PHE A 129 -3.89 4.09 13.31
N PHE A 130 -4.82 5.02 13.48
CA PHE A 130 -4.71 6.37 12.93
C PHE A 130 -4.99 7.43 13.98
N THR A 131 -4.32 8.55 13.82
CA THR A 131 -4.67 9.84 14.39
C THR A 131 -4.73 10.87 13.26
N ARG A 132 -5.06 12.11 13.54
CA ARG A 132 -5.04 13.17 12.54
C ARG A 132 -3.66 13.40 11.91
N ASP A 133 -2.59 12.97 12.59
CA ASP A 133 -1.22 13.08 12.10
C ASP A 133 -0.85 11.98 11.08
N GLY A 134 -1.73 11.02 10.86
CA GLY A 134 -1.51 9.86 9.98
C GLY A 134 -1.59 8.52 10.72
N GLY A 135 -1.19 7.44 10.05
CA GLY A 135 -1.01 6.12 10.67
C GLY A 135 0.13 6.13 11.69
N LEU A 136 0.02 5.30 12.72
CA LEU A 136 1.03 5.22 13.79
C LEU A 136 2.39 4.72 13.26
N GLU A 137 3.45 5.07 13.98
CA GLU A 137 4.81 4.63 13.68
C GLU A 137 5.16 3.30 14.39
N LYS A 138 6.19 2.61 13.91
CA LYS A 138 6.67 1.35 14.50
C LYS A 138 6.92 1.47 16.02
N GLN A 139 7.41 2.62 16.47
CA GLN A 139 7.67 2.85 17.91
C GLN A 139 6.38 3.01 18.71
N ASP A 140 5.33 3.61 18.13
CA ASP A 140 4.02 3.73 18.78
C ASP A 140 3.39 2.36 18.97
N ILE A 141 3.43 1.50 17.93
CA ILE A 141 2.97 0.11 18.03
C ILE A 141 3.72 -0.64 19.13
N LYS A 142 5.04 -0.50 19.17
CA LYS A 142 5.84 -1.12 20.25
C LYS A 142 5.38 -0.66 21.63
N LYS A 143 5.09 0.64 21.82
CA LYS A 143 4.58 1.19 23.07
C LYS A 143 3.20 0.63 23.43
N ILE A 144 2.28 0.57 22.46
CA ILE A 144 0.96 -0.04 22.64
C ILE A 144 1.09 -1.51 23.07
N LEU A 145 1.95 -2.28 22.40
CA LEU A 145 2.16 -3.70 22.75
C LEU A 145 2.83 -3.87 24.11
N THR A 146 3.68 -2.94 24.53
CA THR A 146 4.25 -2.91 25.90
C THR A 146 3.15 -2.74 26.94
N ILE A 147 2.28 -1.73 26.76
CA ILE A 147 1.14 -1.49 27.66
C ILE A 147 0.20 -2.71 27.67
N ALA A 148 -0.08 -3.31 26.52
CA ALA A 148 -0.92 -4.51 26.41
C ALA A 148 -0.32 -5.69 27.19
N THR A 149 1.01 -5.89 27.12
CA THR A 149 1.73 -6.93 27.87
C THR A 149 1.68 -6.70 29.38
N GLU A 150 1.83 -5.46 29.83
CA GLU A 150 1.75 -5.09 31.25
C GLU A 150 0.33 -5.22 31.80
N THR A 151 -0.68 -4.87 30.97
CA THR A 151 -2.10 -5.03 31.32
C THR A 151 -2.49 -6.50 31.45
N GLY A 152 -1.93 -7.37 30.62
CA GLY A 152 -2.26 -8.78 30.56
C GLY A 152 -3.68 -9.07 30.08
N ARG A 153 -4.06 -10.35 30.09
CA ARG A 153 -5.41 -10.79 29.68
C ARG A 153 -6.41 -10.45 30.76
N PHE A 154 -7.60 -10.05 30.35
CA PHE A 154 -8.72 -9.79 31.26
C PHE A 154 -10.05 -10.18 30.64
N ASP A 155 -11.04 -10.47 31.49
CA ASP A 155 -12.42 -10.65 31.11
C ASP A 155 -13.08 -9.29 30.91
N ALA A 156 -13.83 -9.14 29.83
CA ALA A 156 -14.51 -7.90 29.53
C ALA A 156 -16.02 -8.04 29.58
N PRO A 157 -16.74 -7.01 30.06
CA PRO A 157 -18.19 -6.98 30.01
C PRO A 157 -18.67 -6.94 28.55
N PRO A 158 -19.96 -7.22 28.32
CA PRO A 158 -20.57 -6.97 27.01
C PRO A 158 -20.38 -5.51 26.61
N VAL A 159 -20.11 -5.28 25.32
CA VAL A 159 -19.97 -3.94 24.75
C VAL A 159 -21.28 -3.18 24.86
N SER A 160 -21.23 -1.94 25.33
CA SER A 160 -22.36 -1.04 25.46
C SER A 160 -22.05 0.32 24.80
N ASN A 161 -23.06 1.01 24.31
CA ASN A 161 -22.96 2.41 23.85
C ASN A 161 -22.02 2.70 22.65
N VAL A 162 -21.91 1.76 21.71
CA VAL A 162 -21.23 2.01 20.44
C VAL A 162 -22.25 2.56 19.42
N ARG A 163 -22.04 3.78 18.94
CA ARG A 163 -22.87 4.38 17.90
C ARG A 163 -22.45 3.90 16.51
N ARG A 164 -23.41 3.68 15.62
CA ARG A 164 -23.12 3.48 14.20
C ARG A 164 -22.94 4.82 13.48
N ILE A 165 -22.02 4.83 12.50
CA ILE A 165 -21.75 5.99 11.65
C ILE A 165 -21.71 5.58 10.17
N ASN A 166 -22.05 6.52 9.27
CA ASN A 166 -22.06 6.32 7.82
C ASN A 166 -20.80 6.90 7.17
N LEU A 167 -19.64 6.56 7.71
CA LEU A 167 -18.34 7.12 7.25
C LEU A 167 -18.08 6.87 5.76
N MET A 168 -18.43 5.69 5.25
CA MET A 168 -18.19 5.35 3.85
C MET A 168 -18.97 6.19 2.86
N ASP A 169 -20.20 6.61 3.20
CA ASP A 169 -20.98 7.50 2.35
C ASP A 169 -20.34 8.90 2.27
N ASP A 170 -19.88 9.44 3.40
CA ASP A 170 -19.20 10.74 3.44
C ASP A 170 -17.83 10.71 2.74
N TYR A 171 -17.10 9.61 2.92
CA TYR A 171 -15.83 9.41 2.22
C TYR A 171 -16.05 9.33 0.70
N ALA A 172 -16.99 8.52 0.23
CA ALA A 172 -17.34 8.44 -1.19
C ALA A 172 -17.81 9.79 -1.75
N ALA A 173 -18.64 10.52 -1.00
CA ALA A 173 -19.08 11.86 -1.39
C ALA A 173 -17.90 12.84 -1.54
N SER A 174 -16.88 12.72 -0.68
CA SER A 174 -15.66 13.53 -0.80
C SER A 174 -14.87 13.23 -2.07
N LEU A 175 -14.77 11.97 -2.48
CA LEU A 175 -14.15 11.56 -3.75
C LEU A 175 -14.94 12.09 -4.95
N VAL A 176 -16.28 11.96 -4.93
CA VAL A 176 -17.16 12.53 -5.98
C VAL A 176 -16.96 14.03 -6.10
N ALA A 177 -16.93 14.75 -4.98
CA ALA A 177 -16.70 16.19 -4.96
C ALA A 177 -15.31 16.56 -5.54
N ALA A 178 -14.28 15.80 -5.20
CA ALA A 178 -12.93 16.00 -5.73
C ALA A 178 -12.89 15.83 -7.25
N VAL A 179 -13.50 14.75 -7.79
CA VAL A 179 -13.56 14.51 -9.24
C VAL A 179 -14.36 15.61 -9.96
N ARG A 180 -15.54 15.96 -9.46
CA ARG A 180 -16.37 17.07 -10.05
C ARG A 180 -15.61 18.38 -10.10
N LYS A 181 -14.98 18.74 -8.99
CA LYS A 181 -14.19 19.98 -8.88
C LYS A 181 -13.01 19.96 -9.85
N GLY A 182 -12.27 18.88 -9.90
CA GLY A 182 -11.08 18.76 -10.75
C GLY A 182 -11.43 18.69 -12.25
N ALA A 183 -12.50 17.99 -12.60
CA ALA A 183 -12.94 17.89 -13.99
C ALA A 183 -13.54 19.18 -14.54
N GLY A 184 -14.25 19.95 -13.69
CA GLY A 184 -14.85 21.23 -14.10
C GLY A 184 -15.98 21.11 -15.12
N GLN A 185 -16.68 19.96 -15.19
CA GLN A 185 -17.64 19.61 -16.25
C GLN A 185 -19.04 19.26 -15.74
N GLY A 186 -19.45 19.89 -14.63
CA GLY A 186 -20.76 19.66 -14.02
C GLY A 186 -20.83 18.40 -13.15
N ASP A 187 -22.06 17.86 -12.97
CA ASP A 187 -22.32 16.82 -11.99
C ASP A 187 -21.95 15.40 -12.46
N THR A 188 -21.92 15.16 -13.77
CA THR A 188 -21.66 13.84 -14.36
C THR A 188 -20.49 13.86 -15.35
N PRO A 189 -19.28 14.21 -14.88
CA PRO A 189 -18.10 14.41 -15.75
C PRO A 189 -17.61 13.13 -16.44
N LEU A 190 -18.06 11.95 -16.00
CA LEU A 190 -17.73 10.66 -16.61
C LEU A 190 -18.83 10.13 -17.54
N ALA A 191 -19.87 10.95 -17.85
CA ALA A 191 -20.92 10.54 -18.77
C ALA A 191 -20.34 10.18 -20.16
N GLY A 192 -20.72 9.01 -20.67
CA GLY A 192 -20.20 8.47 -21.92
C GLY A 192 -18.95 7.60 -21.80
N LEU A 193 -18.35 7.51 -20.60
CA LEU A 193 -17.26 6.58 -20.31
C LEU A 193 -17.78 5.32 -19.66
N LYS A 194 -17.26 4.17 -20.08
CA LYS A 194 -17.47 2.87 -19.45
C LYS A 194 -16.28 2.53 -18.56
N ILE A 195 -16.51 2.51 -17.27
CA ILE A 195 -15.46 2.30 -16.26
C ILE A 195 -15.90 1.18 -15.33
N ILE A 196 -15.12 0.11 -15.28
CA ILE A 196 -15.45 -1.09 -14.51
C ILE A 196 -14.47 -1.27 -13.35
N VAL A 197 -14.97 -1.89 -12.29
CA VAL A 197 -14.21 -2.14 -11.06
C VAL A 197 -14.14 -3.64 -10.79
N ASP A 198 -12.97 -4.11 -10.39
CA ASP A 198 -12.74 -5.36 -9.69
C ASP A 198 -12.42 -5.05 -8.22
N ALA A 199 -13.34 -5.38 -7.32
CA ALA A 199 -13.17 -5.15 -5.89
C ALA A 199 -12.58 -6.36 -5.15
N GLY A 200 -12.28 -7.46 -5.84
CA GLY A 200 -11.66 -8.67 -5.27
C GLY A 200 -12.39 -9.24 -4.04
N ASN A 201 -13.71 -8.99 -3.91
CA ASN A 201 -14.50 -9.31 -2.73
C ASN A 201 -14.02 -8.62 -1.43
N GLY A 202 -13.25 -7.53 -1.57
CA GLY A 202 -12.80 -6.66 -0.47
C GLY A 202 -13.83 -5.58 -0.10
N ALA A 203 -13.35 -4.49 0.46
CA ALA A 203 -14.17 -3.32 0.82
C ALA A 203 -14.46 -2.38 -0.37
N GLY A 204 -13.82 -2.56 -1.53
CA GLY A 204 -13.85 -1.63 -2.67
C GLY A 204 -15.15 -1.58 -3.47
N GLY A 205 -16.12 -2.47 -3.20
CA GLY A 205 -17.39 -2.55 -3.96
C GLY A 205 -18.21 -1.25 -3.95
N TYR A 206 -18.12 -0.45 -2.88
CA TYR A 206 -18.80 0.84 -2.77
C TYR A 206 -18.47 1.81 -3.91
N PHE A 207 -17.27 1.68 -4.49
CA PHE A 207 -16.77 2.62 -5.49
C PHE A 207 -17.65 2.68 -6.74
N VAL A 208 -18.29 1.57 -7.09
CA VAL A 208 -19.23 1.49 -8.22
C VAL A 208 -20.47 2.35 -7.95
N GLY A 209 -21.22 2.04 -6.89
CA GLY A 209 -22.50 2.69 -6.60
C GLY A 209 -22.38 4.10 -6.03
N ASN A 210 -21.33 4.34 -5.20
CA ASN A 210 -21.20 5.57 -4.44
C ASN A 210 -20.23 6.59 -5.08
N VAL A 211 -19.40 6.17 -6.04
CA VAL A 211 -18.46 7.09 -6.72
C VAL A 211 -18.71 7.15 -8.23
N LEU A 212 -18.59 6.03 -8.95
CA LEU A 212 -18.65 6.05 -10.40
C LEU A 212 -20.04 6.40 -10.96
N GLN A 213 -21.10 5.77 -10.45
CA GLN A 213 -22.46 6.03 -10.91
C GLN A 213 -22.91 7.48 -10.65
N PRO A 214 -22.67 8.09 -9.48
CA PRO A 214 -22.94 9.51 -9.26
C PRO A 214 -22.16 10.46 -10.19
N LEU A 215 -21.00 10.02 -10.71
CA LEU A 215 -20.21 10.76 -11.70
C LEU A 215 -20.67 10.50 -13.14
N GLY A 216 -21.64 9.63 -13.38
CA GLY A 216 -22.24 9.36 -14.68
C GLY A 216 -21.59 8.26 -15.51
N ALA A 217 -20.64 7.47 -14.96
CA ALA A 217 -20.02 6.38 -15.69
C ALA A 217 -20.96 5.18 -15.90
N ASP A 218 -20.85 4.50 -17.06
CA ASP A 218 -21.37 3.15 -17.25
C ASP A 218 -20.46 2.15 -16.53
N THR A 219 -20.99 1.47 -15.52
CA THR A 219 -20.26 0.53 -14.68
C THR A 219 -20.58 -0.93 -14.99
N THR A 220 -21.31 -1.20 -16.08
CA THR A 220 -21.71 -2.55 -16.50
C THR A 220 -20.48 -3.39 -16.82
N GLY A 221 -20.32 -4.52 -16.14
CA GLY A 221 -19.17 -5.40 -16.25
C GLY A 221 -18.23 -5.34 -15.04
N SER A 222 -18.51 -4.48 -14.04
CA SER A 222 -17.81 -4.53 -12.76
C SER A 222 -18.04 -5.87 -12.06
N GLN A 223 -17.03 -6.36 -11.33
CA GLN A 223 -17.01 -7.73 -10.82
C GLN A 223 -16.51 -7.84 -9.39
N PHE A 224 -16.84 -8.93 -8.73
CA PHE A 224 -16.41 -9.29 -7.37
C PHE A 224 -16.66 -8.19 -6.32
N LEU A 225 -17.81 -7.51 -6.46
CA LEU A 225 -18.18 -6.32 -5.66
C LEU A 225 -18.66 -6.66 -4.26
N GLU A 226 -19.30 -7.87 -4.11
CA GLU A 226 -19.85 -8.28 -2.82
C GLU A 226 -18.70 -8.69 -1.87
N PRO A 227 -18.67 -8.15 -0.65
CA PRO A 227 -17.64 -8.48 0.33
C PRO A 227 -17.67 -9.96 0.72
N ASP A 228 -16.56 -10.67 0.56
CA ASP A 228 -16.41 -12.05 1.01
C ASP A 228 -14.95 -12.29 1.47
N GLY A 229 -14.76 -12.37 2.78
CA GLY A 229 -13.43 -12.57 3.37
C GLY A 229 -12.77 -13.93 3.08
N ARG A 230 -13.39 -14.79 2.29
CA ARG A 230 -12.77 -16.03 1.75
C ARG A 230 -11.99 -15.76 0.47
N PHE A 231 -12.24 -14.62 -0.19
CA PHE A 231 -11.64 -14.22 -1.46
C PHE A 231 -11.72 -15.31 -2.54
N PRO A 232 -12.94 -15.77 -2.91
CA PRO A 232 -13.13 -16.97 -3.71
C PRO A 232 -12.69 -16.85 -5.16
N ASN A 233 -12.51 -15.63 -5.68
CA ASN A 233 -12.23 -15.41 -7.09
C ASN A 233 -10.74 -15.24 -7.38
N HIS A 234 -10.05 -14.43 -6.61
CA HIS A 234 -8.60 -14.26 -6.65
C HIS A 234 -8.10 -13.55 -5.37
N ILE A 235 -6.81 -13.55 -5.14
CA ILE A 235 -6.19 -12.74 -4.08
C ILE A 235 -6.42 -11.26 -4.41
N PRO A 236 -7.06 -10.46 -3.53
CA PRO A 236 -7.33 -9.04 -3.79
C PRO A 236 -6.06 -8.21 -3.65
N ASN A 237 -5.24 -8.21 -4.70
CA ASN A 237 -3.97 -7.51 -4.77
C ASN A 237 -3.67 -7.10 -6.21
N PRO A 238 -3.52 -5.80 -6.52
CA PRO A 238 -3.19 -5.31 -7.86
C PRO A 238 -1.86 -5.83 -8.44
N GLU A 239 -0.96 -6.37 -7.60
CA GLU A 239 0.27 -7.01 -8.04
C GLU A 239 0.09 -8.51 -8.38
N ASN A 240 -1.03 -9.13 -7.95
CA ASN A 240 -1.30 -10.53 -8.24
C ASN A 240 -1.67 -10.71 -9.70
N LYS A 241 -1.02 -11.70 -10.36
CA LYS A 241 -1.21 -11.94 -11.79
C LYS A 241 -2.66 -12.36 -12.11
N GLU A 242 -3.25 -13.24 -11.32
CA GLU A 242 -4.61 -13.74 -11.54
C GLU A 242 -5.65 -12.64 -11.38
N ALA A 243 -5.45 -11.77 -10.38
CA ALA A 243 -6.29 -10.59 -10.15
C ALA A 243 -6.20 -9.61 -11.34
N MET A 244 -4.98 -9.34 -11.81
CA MET A 244 -4.77 -8.47 -12.97
C MET A 244 -5.34 -9.08 -14.25
N ASP A 245 -5.15 -10.36 -14.50
CA ASP A 245 -5.72 -11.08 -15.66
C ASP A 245 -7.26 -11.05 -15.63
N ALA A 246 -7.88 -11.12 -14.45
CA ALA A 246 -9.34 -11.05 -14.31
C ALA A 246 -9.89 -9.68 -14.75
N ILE A 247 -9.29 -8.56 -14.28
CA ILE A 247 -9.75 -7.22 -14.69
C ILE A 247 -9.40 -6.92 -16.16
N ILE A 248 -8.26 -7.37 -16.69
CA ILE A 248 -7.93 -7.27 -18.12
C ILE A 248 -9.00 -7.94 -18.96
N THR A 249 -9.37 -9.17 -18.62
CA THR A 249 -10.41 -9.93 -19.30
C THR A 249 -11.76 -9.20 -19.24
N ALA A 250 -12.11 -8.66 -18.08
CA ALA A 250 -13.34 -7.88 -17.93
C ALA A 250 -13.34 -6.60 -18.78
N VAL A 251 -12.24 -5.84 -18.85
CA VAL A 251 -12.09 -4.67 -19.71
C VAL A 251 -12.31 -5.03 -21.18
N GLN A 252 -11.63 -6.05 -21.66
CA GLN A 252 -11.71 -6.47 -23.07
C GLN A 252 -13.11 -6.98 -23.45
N ASN A 253 -13.71 -7.83 -22.62
CA ASN A 253 -15.03 -8.41 -22.87
C ASN A 253 -16.15 -7.35 -22.88
N ASN A 254 -16.04 -6.34 -22.04
CA ASN A 254 -17.02 -5.26 -21.90
C ASN A 254 -16.69 -4.03 -22.76
N LYS A 255 -15.53 -4.00 -23.44
CA LYS A 255 -15.02 -2.83 -24.17
C LYS A 255 -15.03 -1.60 -23.28
N ALA A 256 -14.52 -1.72 -22.07
CA ALA A 256 -14.47 -0.63 -21.12
C ALA A 256 -13.33 0.34 -21.48
N ASP A 257 -13.54 1.64 -21.21
CA ASP A 257 -12.54 2.69 -21.41
C ASP A 257 -11.45 2.63 -20.35
N LEU A 258 -11.80 2.12 -19.14
CA LEU A 258 -10.88 1.97 -18.01
C LEU A 258 -11.35 0.83 -17.10
N GLY A 259 -10.42 -0.01 -16.67
CA GLY A 259 -10.60 -0.95 -15.56
C GLY A 259 -9.89 -0.45 -14.32
N ILE A 260 -10.47 -0.68 -13.16
CA ILE A 260 -9.93 -0.32 -11.85
C ILE A 260 -9.88 -1.58 -11.00
N ILE A 261 -8.80 -1.80 -10.29
CA ILE A 261 -8.66 -2.89 -9.33
C ILE A 261 -8.17 -2.35 -8.00
N PHE A 262 -8.78 -2.82 -6.90
CA PHE A 262 -8.38 -2.50 -5.53
C PHE A 262 -7.87 -3.72 -4.79
N ASP A 263 -7.07 -3.47 -3.75
CA ASP A 263 -6.83 -4.49 -2.74
C ASP A 263 -7.95 -4.56 -1.70
N THR A 264 -7.83 -5.44 -0.72
CA THR A 264 -8.91 -5.76 0.22
C THR A 264 -9.45 -4.53 0.96
N ASP A 265 -8.58 -3.64 1.42
CA ASP A 265 -8.91 -2.48 2.26
C ASP A 265 -8.72 -1.13 1.55
N VAL A 266 -8.49 -1.17 0.22
CA VAL A 266 -8.52 -0.01 -0.71
C VAL A 266 -7.40 1.02 -0.46
N ASP A 267 -6.34 0.66 0.26
CA ASP A 267 -5.17 1.52 0.36
C ASP A 267 -4.25 1.40 -0.87
N ARG A 268 -4.48 0.38 -1.72
CA ARG A 268 -3.82 0.20 -3.02
C ARG A 268 -4.81 0.10 -4.16
N ALA A 269 -4.35 0.59 -5.31
CA ALA A 269 -5.08 0.47 -6.55
C ALA A 269 -4.15 0.12 -7.71
N GLY A 270 -4.76 -0.33 -8.80
CA GLY A 270 -4.19 -0.46 -10.12
C GLY A 270 -5.26 -0.17 -11.16
N ALA A 271 -4.85 -0.03 -12.41
CA ALA A 271 -5.78 0.20 -13.50
C ALA A 271 -5.43 -0.64 -14.74
N VAL A 272 -6.35 -0.68 -15.69
CA VAL A 272 -6.19 -1.30 -17.01
C VAL A 272 -6.76 -0.35 -18.04
N ASP A 273 -5.99 -0.04 -19.08
CA ASP A 273 -6.44 0.82 -20.15
C ASP A 273 -7.45 0.13 -21.09
N GLN A 274 -8.05 0.89 -21.98
CA GLN A 274 -9.04 0.44 -22.97
C GLN A 274 -8.53 -0.68 -23.91
N ASN A 275 -7.22 -0.86 -24.04
CA ASN A 275 -6.59 -1.89 -24.85
C ASN A 275 -6.30 -3.18 -24.04
N GLY A 276 -6.65 -3.19 -22.76
CA GLY A 276 -6.32 -4.31 -21.85
C GLY A 276 -4.87 -4.27 -21.34
N ARG A 277 -4.15 -3.16 -21.49
CA ARG A 277 -2.79 -3.04 -20.98
C ARG A 277 -2.80 -2.62 -19.51
N PRO A 278 -2.11 -3.34 -18.63
CA PRO A 278 -2.02 -2.99 -17.21
C PRO A 278 -1.38 -1.61 -17.01
N ILE A 279 -1.99 -0.82 -16.13
CA ILE A 279 -1.44 0.41 -15.56
C ILE A 279 -1.22 0.11 -14.07
N ASN A 280 -0.12 -0.56 -13.79
CA ASN A 280 0.34 -0.92 -12.46
C ASN A 280 1.85 -0.68 -12.34
N ARG A 281 2.44 -0.87 -11.16
CA ARG A 281 3.88 -0.74 -10.91
C ARG A 281 4.45 0.59 -11.47
N ASN A 282 5.57 0.55 -12.19
CA ASN A 282 6.20 1.73 -12.79
C ASN A 282 5.24 2.54 -13.67
N ARG A 283 4.34 1.86 -14.41
CA ARG A 283 3.39 2.52 -15.30
C ARG A 283 2.32 3.31 -14.53
N PHE A 284 1.90 2.83 -13.35
CA PHE A 284 0.98 3.55 -12.49
C PHE A 284 1.66 4.79 -11.89
N ILE A 285 2.90 4.65 -11.41
CA ILE A 285 3.70 5.79 -10.92
C ILE A 285 3.90 6.82 -12.04
N ALA A 286 4.22 6.37 -13.26
CA ALA A 286 4.40 7.27 -14.41
C ALA A 286 3.12 8.05 -14.75
N LEU A 287 1.94 7.39 -14.70
CA LEU A 287 0.66 8.04 -14.92
C LEU A 287 0.38 9.09 -13.85
N MET A 288 0.54 8.73 -12.58
CA MET A 288 0.35 9.66 -11.47
C MET A 288 1.35 10.82 -11.51
N ALA A 289 2.61 10.55 -11.82
CA ALA A 289 3.63 11.58 -12.00
C ALA A 289 3.28 12.53 -13.14
N SER A 290 2.73 12.02 -14.27
CA SER A 290 2.29 12.85 -15.40
C SER A 290 1.17 13.81 -14.99
N ILE A 291 0.21 13.34 -14.18
CA ILE A 291 -0.88 14.18 -13.67
C ILE A 291 -0.34 15.22 -12.68
N VAL A 292 0.45 14.79 -11.73
CA VAL A 292 0.97 15.65 -10.65
C VAL A 292 1.95 16.71 -11.19
N LEU A 293 2.83 16.36 -12.13
CA LEU A 293 3.80 17.32 -12.68
C LEU A 293 3.18 18.30 -13.67
N GLU A 294 2.02 17.99 -14.27
CA GLU A 294 1.22 18.97 -15.01
C GLU A 294 0.63 20.03 -14.07
N GLU A 295 0.18 19.65 -12.86
CA GLU A 295 -0.37 20.54 -11.84
C GLU A 295 0.73 21.26 -11.03
N HIS A 296 1.85 20.59 -10.79
CA HIS A 296 2.96 21.04 -9.93
C HIS A 296 4.31 20.82 -10.60
N PRO A 297 4.65 21.63 -11.63
CA PRO A 297 5.90 21.49 -12.40
C PRO A 297 7.15 21.52 -11.49
N GLY A 298 8.11 20.63 -11.74
CA GLY A 298 9.36 20.56 -10.99
C GLY A 298 9.25 19.86 -9.62
N SER A 299 8.08 19.34 -9.23
CA SER A 299 7.89 18.61 -7.98
C SER A 299 8.82 17.38 -7.88
N VAL A 300 9.24 17.08 -6.67
CA VAL A 300 9.90 15.82 -6.34
C VAL A 300 8.85 14.71 -6.28
N ILE A 301 9.09 13.63 -7.00
CA ILE A 301 8.29 12.40 -6.97
C ILE A 301 9.09 11.36 -6.17
N VAL A 302 8.60 11.02 -4.99
CA VAL A 302 9.24 10.03 -4.13
C VAL A 302 8.71 8.64 -4.47
N THR A 303 9.60 7.69 -4.71
CA THR A 303 9.24 6.31 -5.04
C THR A 303 10.02 5.30 -4.21
N ASP A 304 9.61 4.04 -4.25
CA ASP A 304 10.39 2.95 -3.68
C ASP A 304 11.68 2.66 -4.49
N SER A 305 12.53 1.82 -3.93
CA SER A 305 13.87 1.54 -4.44
C SER A 305 13.91 0.67 -5.70
N VAL A 306 12.82 -0.03 -6.04
CA VAL A 306 12.76 -1.00 -7.15
C VAL A 306 12.15 -0.44 -8.43
N THR A 307 12.10 0.88 -8.56
CA THR A 307 11.59 1.54 -9.77
C THR A 307 12.61 1.51 -10.91
N SER A 308 12.11 1.43 -12.15
CA SER A 308 12.90 1.26 -13.36
C SER A 308 13.73 2.50 -13.74
N THR A 309 14.75 2.28 -14.57
CA THR A 309 15.49 3.35 -15.22
C THR A 309 14.59 4.17 -16.15
N GLY A 310 13.68 3.49 -16.85
CA GLY A 310 12.69 4.14 -17.72
C GLY A 310 11.76 5.08 -16.97
N LEU A 311 11.33 4.75 -15.73
CA LEU A 311 10.54 5.65 -14.91
C LEU A 311 11.35 6.90 -14.51
N LYS A 312 12.63 6.74 -14.15
CA LYS A 312 13.49 7.89 -13.85
C LYS A 312 13.59 8.82 -15.05
N TYR A 313 13.88 8.29 -16.23
CA TYR A 313 13.93 9.06 -17.47
C TYR A 313 12.60 9.79 -17.75
N TRP A 314 11.46 9.09 -17.51
CA TRP A 314 10.13 9.66 -17.69
C TRP A 314 9.89 10.89 -16.82
N ILE A 315 10.16 10.75 -15.52
CA ILE A 315 9.94 11.83 -14.54
C ILE A 315 10.88 13.01 -14.79
N GLU A 316 12.17 12.75 -15.02
CA GLU A 316 13.19 13.82 -15.10
C GLU A 316 13.23 14.44 -16.49
N GLU A 317 13.37 13.63 -17.55
CA GLU A 317 13.64 14.14 -18.90
C GLU A 317 12.36 14.44 -19.70
N LYS A 318 11.26 13.74 -19.44
CA LYS A 318 10.00 13.95 -20.17
C LYS A 318 9.06 14.88 -19.45
N LEU A 319 8.96 14.80 -18.12
CA LEU A 319 8.02 15.57 -17.34
C LEU A 319 8.66 16.75 -16.60
N GLY A 320 10.00 16.83 -16.53
CA GLY A 320 10.72 17.93 -15.88
C GLY A 320 10.57 17.94 -14.34
N GLY A 321 10.26 16.80 -13.75
CA GLY A 321 10.21 16.60 -12.30
C GLY A 321 11.56 16.16 -11.73
N VAL A 322 11.59 15.81 -10.46
CA VAL A 322 12.76 15.24 -9.79
C VAL A 322 12.40 13.86 -9.26
N HIS A 323 13.09 12.81 -9.69
CA HIS A 323 12.84 11.46 -9.21
C HIS A 323 13.70 11.16 -7.98
N HIS A 324 13.05 10.88 -6.84
CA HIS A 324 13.71 10.55 -5.59
C HIS A 324 13.35 9.11 -5.17
N ARG A 325 14.23 8.15 -5.48
CA ARG A 325 14.11 6.77 -4.99
C ARG A 325 14.47 6.71 -3.51
N PHE A 326 13.64 6.03 -2.73
CA PHE A 326 13.85 5.85 -1.30
C PHE A 326 13.61 4.41 -0.88
N LYS A 327 13.67 4.12 0.41
CA LYS A 327 13.47 2.78 0.95
C LYS A 327 12.06 2.28 0.68
N ARG A 328 11.92 1.01 0.34
CA ARG A 328 10.63 0.32 0.25
C ARG A 328 9.87 0.37 1.56
N GLY A 329 8.53 0.36 1.43
CA GLY A 329 7.55 0.49 2.49
C GLY A 329 6.80 1.80 2.38
N TYR A 330 5.46 1.73 2.27
CA TYR A 330 4.62 2.90 2.02
C TYR A 330 4.89 4.05 3.01
N LYS A 331 5.08 3.74 4.29
CA LYS A 331 5.44 4.76 5.28
C LYS A 331 6.81 5.40 5.03
N ASN A 332 7.77 4.65 4.51
CA ASN A 332 9.10 5.21 4.22
C ASN A 332 9.01 6.28 3.13
N VAL A 333 8.34 5.96 2.00
CA VAL A 333 8.20 6.92 0.88
C VAL A 333 7.33 8.12 1.26
N ILE A 334 6.25 7.90 2.02
CA ILE A 334 5.38 8.99 2.51
C ILE A 334 6.12 9.91 3.47
N ASN A 335 6.79 9.35 4.49
CA ASN A 335 7.54 10.13 5.47
C ASN A 335 8.68 10.90 4.81
N GLU A 336 9.33 10.34 3.79
CA GLU A 336 10.37 11.03 3.03
C GLU A 336 9.79 12.21 2.25
N SER A 337 8.65 12.06 1.59
CA SER A 337 7.95 13.17 0.92
C SER A 337 7.58 14.27 1.91
N ILE A 338 7.06 13.92 3.09
CA ILE A 338 6.76 14.89 4.16
C ILE A 338 8.04 15.59 4.63
N ARG A 339 9.15 14.84 4.80
CA ARG A 339 10.44 15.40 5.22
C ARG A 339 10.97 16.41 4.20
N LEU A 340 10.92 16.08 2.91
CA LEU A 340 11.34 16.98 1.82
C LEU A 340 10.52 18.28 1.83
N ASN A 341 9.21 18.20 2.01
CA ASN A 341 8.37 19.40 2.12
C ASN A 341 8.74 20.27 3.33
N LYS A 342 9.08 19.66 4.47
CA LYS A 342 9.56 20.42 5.65
C LYS A 342 10.90 21.12 5.39
N GLU A 343 11.71 20.60 4.48
CA GLU A 343 12.98 21.20 4.05
C GLU A 343 12.81 22.22 2.90
N GLY A 344 11.58 22.51 2.49
CA GLY A 344 11.29 23.45 1.42
C GLY A 344 11.45 22.89 0.00
N LYS A 345 11.58 21.57 -0.14
CA LYS A 345 11.56 20.88 -1.43
C LYS A 345 10.16 20.36 -1.70
N GLU A 346 9.48 20.93 -2.68
CA GLU A 346 8.11 20.50 -2.99
C GLU A 346 8.07 19.05 -3.47
N SER A 347 7.31 18.22 -2.76
CA SER A 347 7.02 16.84 -3.12
C SER A 347 5.52 16.60 -2.97
N TRP A 348 4.84 16.36 -4.09
CA TRP A 348 3.39 16.23 -4.15
C TRP A 348 2.90 14.79 -4.25
N LEU A 349 3.79 13.85 -4.61
CA LEU A 349 3.48 12.44 -4.76
C LEU A 349 4.56 11.58 -4.10
N ALA A 350 4.13 10.65 -3.26
CA ALA A 350 4.90 9.51 -2.79
C ALA A 350 4.18 8.23 -3.23
N MET A 351 4.86 7.33 -3.92
CA MET A 351 4.22 6.14 -4.48
C MET A 351 5.17 4.95 -4.58
N GLU A 352 4.63 3.76 -4.35
CA GLU A 352 5.35 2.50 -4.51
C GLU A 352 4.88 1.71 -5.73
N THR A 353 5.77 0.85 -6.22
CA THR A 353 5.45 -0.13 -7.27
C THR A 353 4.35 -1.12 -6.87
N SER A 354 4.09 -1.28 -5.57
CA SER A 354 3.01 -2.12 -5.02
C SER A 354 1.59 -1.55 -5.17
N GLY A 355 1.46 -0.28 -5.62
CA GLY A 355 0.19 0.40 -5.77
C GLY A 355 -0.21 1.29 -4.59
N HIS A 356 0.58 1.29 -3.50
CA HIS A 356 0.47 2.30 -2.45
C HIS A 356 0.84 3.67 -2.97
N GLY A 357 0.10 4.70 -2.56
CA GLY A 357 0.44 6.05 -2.96
C GLY A 357 -0.31 7.13 -2.20
N ALA A 358 0.38 8.24 -1.97
CA ALA A 358 -0.09 9.35 -1.19
C ALA A 358 0.17 10.69 -1.90
N LEU A 359 -0.82 11.55 -1.88
CA LEU A 359 -0.76 12.90 -2.42
C LEU A 359 -0.75 13.94 -1.29
N LYS A 360 0.09 14.96 -1.43
CA LYS A 360 0.16 16.08 -0.47
C LYS A 360 -1.19 16.74 -0.24
N GLU A 361 -1.99 16.90 -1.29
CA GLU A 361 -3.33 17.48 -1.22
C GLU A 361 -4.35 16.60 -0.47
N ASN A 362 -4.09 15.29 -0.34
CA ASN A 362 -4.87 14.34 0.43
C ASN A 362 -4.17 13.94 1.75
N TYR A 363 -3.61 14.93 2.45
CA TYR A 363 -2.96 14.77 3.77
C TYR A 363 -1.79 13.77 3.80
N PHE A 364 -1.18 13.45 2.67
CA PHE A 364 -0.22 12.34 2.54
C PHE A 364 -0.79 10.99 2.99
N LEU A 365 -2.10 10.82 2.85
CA LEU A 365 -2.78 9.57 3.12
C LEU A 365 -2.45 8.55 2.03
N ASP A 366 -2.11 7.33 2.44
CA ASP A 366 -2.05 6.17 1.57
C ASP A 366 -3.46 5.77 1.14
N ASP A 367 -3.84 6.09 -0.11
CA ASP A 367 -5.24 6.11 -0.52
C ASP A 367 -5.40 5.71 -2.00
N GLY A 368 -5.62 4.41 -2.23
CA GLY A 368 -5.85 3.88 -3.57
C GLY A 368 -7.08 4.48 -4.25
N ALA A 369 -8.15 4.75 -3.50
CA ALA A 369 -9.36 5.34 -4.07
C ALA A 369 -9.17 6.81 -4.48
N TYR A 370 -8.38 7.59 -3.75
CA TYR A 370 -8.07 8.96 -4.13
C TYR A 370 -7.12 9.03 -5.33
N LEU A 371 -6.14 8.11 -5.43
CA LEU A 371 -5.32 7.98 -6.63
C LEU A 371 -6.20 7.73 -7.87
N ILE A 372 -7.17 6.83 -7.75
CA ILE A 372 -8.14 6.58 -8.83
C ILE A 372 -9.00 7.84 -9.09
N ALA A 373 -9.44 8.57 -8.07
CA ALA A 373 -10.19 9.81 -8.26
C ALA A 373 -9.39 10.87 -9.06
N LYS A 374 -8.08 10.97 -8.88
CA LYS A 374 -7.20 11.80 -9.72
C LYS A 374 -7.16 11.31 -11.16
N ILE A 375 -7.06 10.01 -11.39
CA ILE A 375 -7.11 9.42 -12.73
C ILE A 375 -8.46 9.66 -13.39
N LEU A 376 -9.58 9.50 -12.67
CA LEU A 376 -10.93 9.77 -13.17
C LEU A 376 -11.10 11.25 -13.56
N THR A 377 -10.57 12.16 -12.75
CA THR A 377 -10.53 13.59 -13.07
C THR A 377 -9.85 13.84 -14.42
N LYS A 378 -8.69 13.23 -14.62
CA LYS A 378 -7.93 13.37 -15.86
C LYS A 378 -8.61 12.69 -17.05
N ALA A 379 -9.22 11.51 -16.83
CA ALA A 379 -10.00 10.82 -17.86
C ALA A 379 -11.19 11.68 -18.34
N ALA A 380 -11.91 12.30 -17.42
CA ALA A 380 -13.01 13.21 -17.74
C ALA A 380 -12.51 14.41 -18.58
N GLN A 381 -11.41 15.06 -18.19
CA GLN A 381 -10.81 16.17 -18.93
C GLN A 381 -10.39 15.76 -20.34
N LEU A 382 -9.75 14.60 -20.50
CA LEU A 382 -9.33 14.09 -21.81
C LEU A 382 -10.52 13.74 -22.69
N HIS A 383 -11.55 13.09 -22.13
CA HIS A 383 -12.77 12.73 -22.83
C HIS A 383 -13.50 13.96 -23.37
N ALA A 384 -13.72 14.97 -22.54
CA ALA A 384 -14.33 16.22 -22.98
C ALA A 384 -13.53 16.98 -24.04
N ALA A 385 -12.21 16.87 -24.00
CA ALA A 385 -11.32 17.47 -24.99
C ALA A 385 -11.18 16.62 -26.28
N GLY A 386 -11.82 15.43 -26.37
CA GLY A 386 -11.67 14.50 -27.48
C GLY A 386 -10.24 13.95 -27.66
N LYS A 387 -9.47 13.91 -26.55
CA LYS A 387 -8.05 13.53 -26.58
C LYS A 387 -7.79 12.05 -26.31
N GLY A 388 -8.83 11.20 -26.20
CA GLY A 388 -8.71 9.75 -25.94
C GLY A 388 -8.50 9.42 -24.47
N GLY A 389 -7.98 8.22 -24.18
CA GLY A 389 -7.84 7.68 -22.82
C GLY A 389 -6.57 8.12 -22.10
N VAL A 390 -6.49 7.73 -20.82
CA VAL A 390 -5.34 8.03 -19.92
C VAL A 390 -4.04 7.33 -20.33
N ASP A 391 -4.14 6.24 -21.12
CA ASP A 391 -3.01 5.52 -21.71
C ASP A 391 -2.05 6.43 -22.47
N ARG A 392 -2.57 7.49 -23.06
CA ARG A 392 -1.75 8.48 -23.79
C ARG A 392 -0.77 9.26 -22.91
N LEU A 393 -1.10 9.41 -21.63
CA LEU A 393 -0.24 10.12 -20.67
C LEU A 393 1.03 9.34 -20.33
N VAL A 394 1.07 8.07 -20.66
CA VAL A 394 2.22 7.19 -20.47
C VAL A 394 2.67 6.51 -21.77
N ALA A 395 2.19 7.03 -22.91
CA ALA A 395 2.61 6.57 -24.21
C ALA A 395 4.10 6.88 -24.42
N GLY A 396 4.89 5.84 -24.68
CA GLY A 396 6.34 5.98 -24.84
C GLY A 396 7.15 5.95 -23.54
N LEU A 397 6.53 5.58 -22.39
CA LEU A 397 7.28 5.22 -21.19
C LEU A 397 8.22 4.05 -21.53
N PRO A 398 9.55 4.22 -21.39
CA PRO A 398 10.47 3.12 -21.60
C PRO A 398 10.24 2.01 -20.55
N GLU A 399 10.17 0.78 -21.01
CA GLU A 399 10.06 -0.39 -20.15
C GLU A 399 11.30 -1.24 -20.34
N PRO A 400 11.85 -1.88 -19.29
CA PRO A 400 12.99 -2.73 -19.43
C PRO A 400 12.65 -3.91 -20.36
N ALA A 401 13.64 -4.39 -21.12
CA ALA A 401 13.46 -5.58 -21.93
C ALA A 401 13.25 -6.84 -21.07
N GLU A 402 13.90 -6.87 -19.90
CA GLU A 402 13.78 -7.95 -18.92
C GLU A 402 13.80 -7.44 -17.50
N ALA A 403 12.99 -8.06 -16.62
CA ALA A 403 12.99 -7.83 -15.18
C ALA A 403 12.80 -9.15 -14.42
N ARG A 404 13.54 -9.33 -13.31
CA ARG A 404 13.43 -10.51 -12.44
C ARG A 404 13.59 -10.11 -10.98
N GLU A 405 12.83 -10.79 -10.11
CA GLU A 405 13.05 -10.79 -8.67
C GLU A 405 13.41 -12.20 -8.20
N TYR A 406 14.49 -12.32 -7.46
CA TYR A 406 14.89 -13.54 -6.76
C TYR A 406 14.85 -13.31 -5.26
N ARG A 407 14.76 -14.37 -4.48
CA ARG A 407 14.72 -14.31 -3.02
C ARG A 407 15.65 -15.38 -2.45
N ALA A 408 16.84 -15.00 -2.01
CA ALA A 408 17.76 -15.89 -1.31
C ALA A 408 17.39 -15.99 0.16
N LYS A 409 17.08 -17.20 0.67
CA LYS A 409 16.74 -17.42 2.07
C LYS A 409 17.99 -17.48 2.93
N ILE A 410 17.93 -16.86 4.12
CA ILE A 410 18.99 -16.93 5.12
C ILE A 410 18.62 -18.02 6.13
N ARG A 411 19.49 -19.00 6.33
CA ARG A 411 19.25 -20.18 7.19
C ARG A 411 19.67 -20.01 8.65
N THR A 412 20.48 -19.00 8.95
CA THR A 412 20.90 -18.75 10.32
C THR A 412 19.87 -17.96 11.12
N GLU A 413 19.82 -18.19 12.45
CA GLU A 413 18.95 -17.44 13.35
C GLU A 413 19.33 -15.96 13.44
N ASP A 414 20.63 -15.64 13.38
CA ASP A 414 21.11 -14.24 13.30
C ASP A 414 21.13 -13.76 11.84
N PHE A 415 19.94 -13.78 11.23
CA PHE A 415 19.78 -13.40 9.82
C PHE A 415 20.06 -11.92 9.56
N ASP A 416 19.91 -11.08 10.56
CA ASP A 416 20.10 -9.62 10.43
C ASP A 416 21.58 -9.28 10.25
N THR A 417 22.44 -9.74 11.17
CA THR A 417 23.90 -9.55 11.09
C THR A 417 24.48 -10.26 9.87
N TYR A 418 23.98 -11.45 9.55
CA TYR A 418 24.43 -12.20 8.38
C TYR A 418 24.11 -11.46 7.08
N GLY A 419 22.87 -10.94 6.95
CA GLY A 419 22.46 -10.15 5.80
C GLY A 419 23.28 -8.87 5.63
N ASP A 420 23.58 -8.16 6.72
CA ASP A 420 24.44 -6.97 6.67
C ASP A 420 25.87 -7.31 6.20
N ASN A 421 26.40 -8.46 6.60
CA ASN A 421 27.69 -8.93 6.12
C ASN A 421 27.67 -9.24 4.61
N VAL A 422 26.62 -9.90 4.12
CA VAL A 422 26.47 -10.18 2.68
C VAL A 422 26.42 -8.89 1.88
N LEU A 423 25.66 -7.88 2.33
CA LEU A 423 25.57 -6.59 1.66
C LEU A 423 26.93 -5.88 1.61
N LYS A 424 27.67 -5.88 2.72
CA LYS A 424 29.02 -5.28 2.78
C LYS A 424 30.02 -5.97 1.85
N GLU A 425 29.99 -7.29 1.78
CA GLU A 425 30.83 -8.05 0.85
C GLU A 425 30.40 -7.82 -0.62
N PHE A 426 29.09 -7.59 -0.87
CA PHE A 426 28.60 -7.23 -2.19
C PHE A 426 29.13 -5.86 -2.66
N GLU A 427 29.16 -4.86 -1.78
CA GLU A 427 29.79 -3.56 -2.12
C GLU A 427 31.25 -3.71 -2.53
N ARG A 428 32.00 -4.58 -1.83
CA ARG A 428 33.40 -4.87 -2.18
C ARG A 428 33.53 -5.59 -3.51
N PHE A 429 32.65 -6.58 -3.73
CA PHE A 429 32.63 -7.30 -5.00
C PHE A 429 32.37 -6.37 -6.18
N VAL A 430 31.41 -5.43 -6.05
CA VAL A 430 31.09 -4.45 -7.09
C VAL A 430 32.27 -3.54 -7.42
N ALA A 431 33.10 -3.18 -6.43
CA ALA A 431 34.26 -2.33 -6.65
C ALA A 431 35.31 -2.96 -7.55
N ASP A 432 35.40 -4.29 -7.58
CA ASP A 432 36.36 -5.06 -8.37
C ASP A 432 35.73 -5.66 -9.65
N GLU A 433 34.40 -5.53 -9.83
CA GLU A 433 33.71 -6.15 -10.97
C GLU A 433 33.64 -5.20 -12.17
N PRO A 434 34.20 -5.61 -13.34
CA PRO A 434 34.18 -4.78 -14.54
C PRO A 434 32.79 -4.39 -14.99
N GLY A 435 32.58 -3.13 -15.34
CA GLY A 435 31.30 -2.60 -15.83
C GLY A 435 30.21 -2.42 -14.77
N TRP A 436 30.52 -2.71 -13.49
CA TRP A 436 29.61 -2.51 -12.38
C TRP A 436 29.99 -1.27 -11.56
N SER A 437 28.99 -0.51 -11.12
CA SER A 437 29.23 0.68 -10.30
C SER A 437 28.09 0.89 -9.28
N LEU A 438 28.44 1.31 -8.07
CA LEU A 438 27.47 1.66 -7.05
C LEU A 438 26.65 2.88 -7.51
N THR A 439 25.33 2.76 -7.42
CA THR A 439 24.44 3.87 -7.77
C THR A 439 24.50 4.95 -6.69
N PRO A 440 24.77 6.21 -7.06
CA PRO A 440 24.80 7.31 -6.09
C PRO A 440 23.41 7.58 -5.49
N ASN A 441 23.39 8.12 -4.26
CA ASN A 441 22.17 8.47 -3.54
C ASN A 441 21.19 7.28 -3.36
N ASN A 442 21.73 6.07 -3.15
CA ASN A 442 20.96 4.91 -2.77
C ASN A 442 20.67 4.92 -1.26
N TYR A 443 19.45 4.57 -0.87
CA TYR A 443 18.97 4.59 0.52
C TYR A 443 18.62 3.19 1.04
N GLU A 444 18.63 2.15 0.21
CA GLU A 444 18.27 0.79 0.60
C GLU A 444 19.21 -0.24 -0.01
N GLY A 445 19.77 -1.10 0.83
CA GLY A 445 20.66 -2.18 0.38
C GLY A 445 21.82 -1.69 -0.49
N VAL A 446 22.21 -2.50 -1.46
CA VAL A 446 23.27 -2.17 -2.43
C VAL A 446 22.66 -2.12 -3.82
N HIS A 447 22.54 -0.93 -4.37
CA HIS A 447 22.05 -0.68 -5.73
C HIS A 447 23.23 -0.45 -6.67
N VAL A 448 23.26 -1.18 -7.77
CA VAL A 448 24.38 -1.23 -8.73
C VAL A 448 23.87 -0.94 -10.13
N THR A 449 24.55 -0.08 -10.86
CA THR A 449 24.35 0.11 -12.30
C THR A 449 25.34 -0.79 -13.05
N VAL A 450 24.86 -1.47 -14.08
CA VAL A 450 25.62 -2.37 -14.95
C VAL A 450 25.65 -1.79 -16.35
N ASP A 451 26.85 -1.67 -16.94
CA ASP A 451 27.03 -1.08 -18.27
C ASP A 451 26.52 -1.96 -19.42
N ALA A 452 26.57 -1.42 -20.65
CA ALA A 452 26.06 -2.08 -21.84
C ALA A 452 26.79 -3.38 -22.20
N ASP A 453 28.06 -3.51 -21.88
CA ASP A 453 28.86 -4.71 -22.23
C ASP A 453 28.59 -5.87 -21.26
N HIS A 454 28.08 -5.56 -20.04
CA HIS A 454 27.92 -6.51 -18.96
C HIS A 454 26.47 -6.85 -18.63
N GLY A 455 25.49 -6.33 -19.41
CA GLY A 455 24.08 -6.67 -19.26
C GLY A 455 23.15 -5.46 -19.24
N ASN A 456 23.65 -4.24 -19.42
CA ASN A 456 22.89 -3.00 -19.63
C ASN A 456 21.69 -2.84 -18.70
N GLY A 457 21.94 -2.73 -17.40
CA GLY A 457 20.84 -2.72 -16.44
C GLY A 457 21.22 -2.28 -15.04
N TRP A 458 20.50 -2.77 -14.08
CA TRP A 458 20.78 -2.51 -12.66
C TRP A 458 20.42 -3.72 -11.78
N VAL A 459 21.00 -3.73 -10.59
CA VAL A 459 20.79 -4.73 -9.54
C VAL A 459 20.53 -4.03 -8.22
N LEU A 460 19.55 -4.50 -7.46
CA LEU A 460 19.37 -4.15 -6.06
C LEU A 460 19.37 -5.41 -5.20
N LEU A 461 20.39 -5.59 -4.37
CA LEU A 461 20.42 -6.57 -3.29
C LEU A 461 20.10 -5.88 -1.97
N ARG A 462 19.08 -6.36 -1.25
CA ARG A 462 18.63 -5.75 0.01
C ARG A 462 18.19 -6.79 1.03
N LYS A 463 18.01 -6.40 2.28
CA LYS A 463 17.33 -7.22 3.29
C LYS A 463 15.81 -7.07 3.17
N SER A 464 15.06 -8.14 3.44
CA SER A 464 13.62 -8.03 3.67
C SER A 464 13.35 -7.29 4.97
N LEU A 465 12.23 -6.57 5.03
CA LEU A 465 11.80 -5.87 6.25
C LEU A 465 11.28 -6.83 7.32
N HIS A 466 10.83 -8.03 6.94
CA HIS A 466 10.07 -8.92 7.81
C HIS A 466 10.57 -10.37 7.83
N ASP A 467 11.21 -10.83 6.77
CA ASP A 467 11.55 -12.22 6.56
C ASP A 467 13.08 -12.44 6.51
N PRO A 468 13.59 -13.63 6.88
CA PRO A 468 14.99 -13.96 6.76
C PRO A 468 15.39 -14.24 5.29
N VAL A 469 15.23 -13.23 4.44
CA VAL A 469 15.55 -13.31 3.01
C VAL A 469 16.27 -12.07 2.51
N LEU A 470 17.08 -12.24 1.48
CA LEU A 470 17.66 -11.18 0.67
C LEU A 470 16.92 -11.13 -0.67
N PRO A 471 15.99 -10.19 -0.86
CA PRO A 471 15.43 -9.91 -2.18
C PRO A 471 16.50 -9.33 -3.10
N LEU A 472 16.49 -9.79 -4.34
CA LEU A 472 17.37 -9.39 -5.41
C LEU A 472 16.52 -8.98 -6.61
N ASN A 473 16.50 -7.70 -6.93
CA ASN A 473 15.80 -7.17 -8.08
C ASN A 473 16.81 -6.85 -9.17
N ILE A 474 16.51 -7.27 -10.40
CA ILE A 474 17.38 -7.07 -11.58
C ILE A 474 16.49 -6.59 -12.73
N GLU A 475 16.93 -5.55 -13.42
CA GLU A 475 16.37 -5.13 -14.71
C GLU A 475 17.46 -4.95 -15.74
N SER A 476 17.13 -5.19 -17.00
CA SER A 476 17.99 -4.94 -18.14
C SER A 476 17.22 -4.31 -19.29
N GLU A 477 17.88 -3.39 -19.98
CA GLU A 477 17.38 -2.72 -21.19
C GLU A 477 17.61 -3.58 -22.45
N GLU A 478 18.24 -4.76 -22.32
CA GLU A 478 18.49 -5.69 -23.43
C GLU A 478 18.03 -7.10 -23.13
N THR A 479 17.63 -7.83 -24.17
CA THR A 479 17.29 -9.25 -24.07
C THR A 479 18.54 -10.08 -23.77
N GLY A 480 18.45 -10.96 -22.76
CA GLY A 480 19.58 -11.77 -22.27
C GLY A 480 20.47 -11.04 -21.25
N GLY A 481 20.21 -9.76 -20.99
CA GLY A 481 21.02 -8.98 -20.05
C GLY A 481 20.82 -9.43 -18.61
N VAL A 482 19.59 -9.79 -18.22
CA VAL A 482 19.33 -10.36 -16.89
C VAL A 482 20.14 -11.63 -16.66
N SER A 483 20.26 -12.52 -17.65
CA SER A 483 21.07 -13.74 -17.52
C SER A 483 22.54 -13.43 -17.29
N LYS A 484 23.14 -12.49 -18.05
CA LYS A 484 24.55 -12.06 -17.86
C LYS A 484 24.78 -11.55 -16.42
N ILE A 485 23.90 -10.70 -15.93
CA ILE A 485 23.97 -10.15 -14.58
C ILE A 485 23.80 -11.25 -13.53
N THR A 486 22.84 -12.15 -13.74
CA THR A 486 22.51 -13.22 -12.80
C THR A 486 23.65 -14.23 -12.66
N GLU A 487 24.37 -14.58 -13.74
CA GLU A 487 25.56 -15.45 -13.68
C GLU A 487 26.65 -14.89 -12.77
N ARG A 488 26.89 -13.58 -12.83
CA ARG A 488 27.89 -12.90 -11.96
C ARG A 488 27.43 -12.88 -10.51
N LEU A 489 26.15 -12.59 -10.28
CA LEU A 489 25.54 -12.60 -8.94
C LEU A 489 25.54 -13.98 -8.32
N HIS A 490 25.22 -15.02 -9.08
CA HIS A 490 25.27 -16.40 -8.62
C HIS A 490 26.69 -16.78 -8.18
N THR A 491 27.72 -16.40 -8.95
CA THR A 491 29.14 -16.61 -8.60
C THR A 491 29.49 -15.92 -7.28
N PHE A 492 28.97 -14.72 -7.02
CA PHE A 492 29.17 -14.01 -5.75
C PHE A 492 28.41 -14.67 -4.60
N LEU A 493 27.09 -14.88 -4.77
CA LEU A 493 26.21 -15.37 -3.69
C LEU A 493 26.51 -16.82 -3.27
N SER A 494 27.03 -17.65 -4.19
CA SER A 494 27.44 -19.04 -3.89
C SER A 494 28.60 -19.16 -2.89
N ARG A 495 29.26 -18.06 -2.55
CA ARG A 495 30.34 -18.05 -1.53
C ARG A 495 29.76 -18.10 -0.09
N PHE A 496 28.44 -17.90 0.07
CA PHE A 496 27.78 -17.77 1.37
C PHE A 496 27.01 -19.05 1.70
N ASP A 497 27.55 -19.85 2.60
CA ASP A 497 27.06 -21.18 2.97
C ASP A 497 25.72 -21.21 3.68
N GLN A 498 25.29 -20.08 4.27
CA GLN A 498 24.00 -19.94 4.93
C GLN A 498 22.91 -19.29 4.03
N LEU A 499 23.19 -19.08 2.76
CA LEU A 499 22.18 -18.69 1.78
C LEU A 499 21.62 -19.91 1.05
N ASP A 500 20.30 -19.96 0.96
CA ASP A 500 19.57 -20.87 0.11
C ASP A 500 19.16 -20.09 -1.15
N LEU A 501 19.91 -20.32 -2.24
CA LEU A 501 19.70 -19.59 -3.47
C LEU A 501 18.56 -20.21 -4.28
N PRO A 502 17.64 -19.38 -4.84
CA PRO A 502 16.66 -19.86 -5.79
C PRO A 502 17.36 -20.31 -7.10
N ASP A 503 16.62 -20.98 -7.97
CA ASP A 503 17.09 -21.26 -9.32
C ASP A 503 17.25 -19.94 -10.08
N MET A 504 18.49 -19.53 -10.30
CA MET A 504 18.86 -18.27 -10.91
C MET A 504 19.44 -18.42 -12.32
N ILE A 505 19.74 -19.66 -12.75
CA ILE A 505 20.42 -19.95 -14.03
C ILE A 505 19.56 -20.84 -14.92
#